data_392d5687124c6530626109f366156729
#
_entry.id   392d5687124c6530626109f366156729
#
_cell.length_a   1.000
_cell.length_b   1.000
_cell.length_c   1.000
_cell.angle_alpha   90.00
_cell.angle_beta   90.00
_cell.angle_gamma   90.00
#
_symmetry.space_group_name_H-M   'P 1'
#
loop_
_entity.id
_entity.type
_entity.pdbx_description
1 polymer ?
#
loop_
_entity_poly.entity_id
_entity_poly.type
_entity_poly.pdbx_seq_one_letter_code
_entity_poly.pdbx_strand_id
1 'polypeptide(L)'
;MPQNIGTVVQIIGAVLDIKFPPEHLPNLLNAIEIEHEGKKLTVEVAQHIGDDTVRCIAMGSTDGLVRGLPAVDTGASIKVPVGRQTLGRIFNLLGEAVDNKPQPETEEKWEIHRPAPSFEEQEGSTQVLETGIKVVDLIAPYLKGGKIGLFGGAGVGKTVLIMELINNIAKQHGGLSVFTGVGERTREGNDLYNEMTESGVIEKTTLVYGCLLYTSPSPRDTER
;
A
#
# COMPACT_ATOMS: atom_id res chain seq x y z
N MET A 1 12.15 -11.24 23.49
CA MET A 1 13.50 -10.86 23.04
C MET A 1 13.74 -9.43 23.45
N PRO A 2 14.94 -9.00 23.85
CA PRO A 2 15.20 -7.60 24.12
C PRO A 2 14.91 -6.81 22.83
N GLN A 3 14.22 -5.67 22.96
CA GLN A 3 13.94 -4.80 21.83
C GLN A 3 15.25 -4.22 21.32
N ASN A 4 15.47 -4.30 20.02
CA ASN A 4 16.60 -3.65 19.35
C ASN A 4 16.26 -2.18 19.15
N ILE A 5 16.91 -1.29 19.90
CA ILE A 5 16.61 0.14 19.91
C ILE A 5 17.79 0.92 19.34
N GLY A 6 17.54 1.64 18.27
CA GLY A 6 18.45 2.61 17.68
C GLY A 6 18.14 4.04 18.08
N THR A 7 18.92 4.96 17.57
CA THR A 7 18.78 6.40 17.80
C THR A 7 18.78 7.15 16.46
N VAL A 8 17.84 8.05 16.28
CA VAL A 8 17.77 8.92 15.09
C VAL A 8 18.94 9.89 15.08
N VAL A 9 19.82 9.80 14.10
CA VAL A 9 21.01 10.66 13.98
C VAL A 9 20.84 11.76 12.96
N GLN A 10 20.04 11.54 11.92
CA GLN A 10 19.81 12.52 10.86
C GLN A 10 18.39 12.40 10.30
N ILE A 11 17.82 13.55 9.90
CA ILE A 11 16.50 13.64 9.26
C ILE A 11 16.65 14.60 8.07
N ILE A 12 16.32 14.10 6.87
CA ILE A 12 16.35 14.87 5.62
C ILE A 12 15.07 14.61 4.85
N GLY A 13 14.05 15.47 5.04
CA GLY A 13 12.74 15.23 4.46
C GLY A 13 12.17 13.87 4.90
N ALA A 14 11.81 13.01 3.96
CA ALA A 14 11.29 11.66 4.24
C ALA A 14 12.38 10.62 4.54
N VAL A 15 13.66 10.99 4.58
CA VAL A 15 14.77 10.07 4.82
C VAL A 15 15.33 10.28 6.22
N LEU A 16 15.47 9.19 6.96
CA LEU A 16 16.05 9.17 8.30
C LEU A 16 17.26 8.25 8.33
N ASP A 17 18.32 8.71 8.98
CA ASP A 17 19.47 7.85 9.32
C ASP A 17 19.40 7.52 10.80
N ILE A 18 19.44 6.23 11.12
CA ILE A 18 19.26 5.68 12.46
C ILE A 18 20.45 4.81 12.81
N LYS A 19 21.08 5.10 13.94
CA LYS A 19 22.22 4.34 14.43
C LYS A 19 21.76 3.29 15.43
N PHE A 20 22.23 2.06 15.24
CA PHE A 20 21.97 0.93 16.13
C PHE A 20 23.23 0.51 16.89
N PRO A 21 23.08 -0.32 17.94
CA PRO A 21 24.24 -0.95 18.57
C PRO A 21 25.03 -1.81 17.57
N PRO A 22 26.37 -1.90 17.71
CA PRO A 22 27.18 -2.79 16.90
C PRO A 22 26.62 -4.23 16.89
N GLU A 23 26.71 -4.90 15.74
CA GLU A 23 26.23 -6.27 15.51
C GLU A 23 24.70 -6.47 15.61
N HIS A 24 23.93 -5.38 15.80
CA HIS A 24 22.48 -5.44 15.95
C HIS A 24 21.76 -4.57 14.89
N LEU A 25 22.32 -4.52 13.68
CA LEU A 25 21.68 -3.79 12.57
C LEU A 25 20.40 -4.48 12.12
N PRO A 26 19.30 -3.73 11.96
CA PRO A 26 18.07 -4.24 11.36
C PRO A 26 18.31 -4.76 9.93
N ASN A 27 17.58 -5.79 9.54
CA ASN A 27 17.61 -6.26 8.16
C ASN A 27 17.00 -5.21 7.22
N LEU A 28 17.38 -5.27 5.94
CA LEU A 28 16.73 -4.48 4.91
C LEU A 28 15.22 -4.78 4.90
N LEU A 29 14.43 -3.77 4.62
CA LEU A 29 12.97 -3.80 4.60
C LEU A 29 12.31 -4.00 5.98
N ASN A 30 13.07 -4.07 7.07
CA ASN A 30 12.46 -4.06 8.40
C ASN A 30 11.73 -2.74 8.65
N ALA A 31 10.60 -2.85 9.35
CA ALA A 31 9.89 -1.71 9.87
C ALA A 31 10.49 -1.26 11.20
N ILE A 32 10.78 0.01 11.34
CA ILE A 32 11.25 0.65 12.57
C ILE A 32 10.17 1.63 13.02
N GLU A 33 9.88 1.64 14.30
CA GLU A 33 8.88 2.49 14.92
C GLU A 33 9.54 3.60 15.73
N ILE A 34 9.10 4.82 15.50
CA ILE A 34 9.54 6.02 16.23
C ILE A 34 8.31 6.65 16.86
N GLU A 35 8.33 6.84 18.16
CA GLU A 35 7.27 7.53 18.88
C GLU A 35 7.73 8.90 19.32
N HIS A 36 6.97 9.94 18.98
CA HIS A 36 7.25 11.32 19.35
C HIS A 36 5.95 12.09 19.55
N GLU A 37 5.80 12.74 20.73
CA GLU A 37 4.62 13.54 21.09
C GLU A 37 3.28 12.80 20.92
N GLY A 38 3.25 11.50 21.24
CA GLY A 38 2.05 10.65 21.09
C GLY A 38 1.71 10.27 19.66
N LYS A 39 2.56 10.61 18.67
CA LYS A 39 2.46 10.17 17.30
C LYS A 39 3.45 9.05 17.05
N LYS A 40 2.99 8.02 16.35
CA LYS A 40 3.79 6.90 15.91
C LYS A 40 4.12 7.05 14.43
N LEU A 41 5.41 7.06 14.10
CA LEU A 41 5.88 7.03 12.73
C LEU A 41 6.54 5.69 12.46
N THR A 42 6.12 5.03 11.39
CA THR A 42 6.79 3.84 10.86
C THR A 42 7.73 4.26 9.75
N VAL A 43 8.97 3.76 9.79
CA VAL A 43 9.96 3.94 8.74
C VAL A 43 10.48 2.57 8.29
N GLU A 44 10.85 2.43 7.04
CA GLU A 44 11.35 1.19 6.45
C GLU A 44 12.85 1.30 6.16
N VAL A 45 13.62 0.27 6.51
CA VAL A 45 15.05 0.21 6.24
C VAL A 45 15.30 0.03 4.75
N ALA A 46 15.86 1.04 4.11
CA ALA A 46 16.17 1.02 2.67
C ALA A 46 17.62 0.62 2.39
N GLN A 47 18.56 0.99 3.27
CA GLN A 47 19.99 0.77 3.02
C GLN A 47 20.80 0.76 4.32
N HIS A 48 21.87 -0.04 4.36
CA HIS A 48 22.94 0.07 5.34
C HIS A 48 24.00 1.03 4.82
N ILE A 49 24.33 2.09 5.57
CA ILE A 49 25.27 3.13 5.13
C ILE A 49 26.63 3.09 5.83
N GLY A 50 26.86 2.09 6.68
CA GLY A 50 28.10 1.93 7.46
C GLY A 50 28.00 2.54 8.87
N ASP A 51 29.03 2.36 9.69
CA ASP A 51 29.11 2.85 11.07
C ASP A 51 27.87 2.53 11.92
N ASP A 52 27.39 1.30 11.83
CA ASP A 52 26.19 0.81 12.52
C ASP A 52 24.93 1.64 12.24
N THR A 53 24.87 2.29 11.07
CA THR A 53 23.79 3.18 10.69
C THR A 53 23.02 2.64 9.49
N VAL A 54 21.69 2.71 9.61
CA VAL A 54 20.76 2.36 8.53
C VAL A 54 20.06 3.61 8.03
N ARG A 55 19.82 3.66 6.73
CA ARG A 55 19.01 4.69 6.08
C ARG A 55 17.61 4.16 5.88
N CYS A 56 16.64 4.93 6.36
CA CYS A 56 15.24 4.56 6.36
C CYS A 56 14.40 5.57 5.58
N ILE A 57 13.27 5.10 5.05
CA ILE A 57 12.26 5.92 4.38
C ILE A 57 11.03 6.00 5.29
N ALA A 58 10.57 7.21 5.56
CA ALA A 58 9.39 7.44 6.38
C ALA A 58 8.10 7.13 5.62
N MET A 59 7.19 6.41 6.25
CA MET A 59 5.86 6.09 5.74
C MET A 59 4.80 7.13 6.15
N GLY A 60 5.23 8.28 6.66
CA GLY A 60 4.38 9.40 7.08
C GLY A 60 5.18 10.70 7.18
N SER A 61 4.54 11.76 7.71
CA SER A 61 5.23 13.04 7.90
C SER A 61 6.32 12.94 8.96
N THR A 62 7.46 13.55 8.66
CA THR A 62 8.61 13.68 9.56
C THR A 62 8.61 15.03 10.30
N ASP A 63 7.56 15.85 10.11
CA ASP A 63 7.47 17.17 10.72
C ASP A 63 7.48 17.09 12.25
N GLY A 64 8.31 17.89 12.87
CA GLY A 64 8.48 17.94 14.33
C GLY A 64 9.42 16.87 14.91
N LEU A 65 9.91 15.92 14.11
CA LEU A 65 10.90 14.97 14.60
C LEU A 65 12.24 15.64 14.93
N VAL A 66 12.88 15.17 15.97
CA VAL A 66 14.19 15.66 16.41
C VAL A 66 15.23 14.53 16.41
N ARG A 67 16.50 14.89 16.33
CA ARG A 67 17.60 13.94 16.50
C ARG A 67 17.63 13.44 17.96
N GLY A 68 18.11 12.23 18.15
CA GLY A 68 18.22 11.61 19.47
C GLY A 68 16.97 10.83 19.89
N LEU A 69 15.92 10.79 19.08
CA LEU A 69 14.74 9.97 19.37
C LEU A 69 15.06 8.48 19.32
N PRO A 70 14.48 7.69 20.23
CA PRO A 70 14.59 6.24 20.18
C PRO A 70 13.80 5.69 18.99
N ALA A 71 14.38 4.69 18.32
CA ALA A 71 13.79 4.02 17.18
C ALA A 71 13.83 2.51 17.41
N VAL A 72 12.67 1.87 17.43
CA VAL A 72 12.51 0.47 17.80
C VAL A 72 12.39 -0.37 16.53
N ASP A 73 13.33 -1.29 16.33
CA ASP A 73 13.23 -2.30 15.27
C ASP A 73 12.16 -3.33 15.61
N THR A 74 11.20 -3.54 14.75
CA THR A 74 10.13 -4.54 14.91
C THR A 74 10.59 -5.97 14.62
N GLY A 75 11.77 -6.14 14.02
CA GLY A 75 12.33 -7.42 13.60
C GLY A 75 11.64 -8.05 12.38
N ALA A 76 10.75 -7.32 11.72
CA ALA A 76 10.02 -7.78 10.54
C ALA A 76 9.69 -6.61 9.60
N SER A 77 9.31 -6.92 8.37
CA SER A 77 8.79 -5.91 7.44
C SER A 77 7.40 -5.41 7.86
N ILE A 78 6.91 -4.36 7.21
CA ILE A 78 5.55 -3.84 7.42
C ILE A 78 4.54 -4.97 7.18
N LYS A 79 3.60 -5.15 8.12
CA LYS A 79 2.56 -6.17 8.05
C LYS A 79 1.18 -5.54 7.91
N VAL A 80 0.41 -6.05 6.97
CA VAL A 80 -0.96 -5.60 6.71
C VAL A 80 -1.98 -6.70 7.03
N PRO A 81 -3.18 -6.34 7.47
CA PRO A 81 -4.24 -7.31 7.72
C PRO A 81 -4.67 -7.96 6.40
N VAL A 82 -4.93 -9.27 6.45
CA VAL A 82 -5.42 -10.05 5.33
C VAL A 82 -6.66 -10.85 5.74
N GLY A 83 -7.44 -11.28 4.74
CA GLY A 83 -8.62 -12.09 4.97
C GLY A 83 -9.91 -11.41 4.50
N ARG A 84 -11.03 -12.12 4.65
CA ARG A 84 -12.35 -11.62 4.20
C ARG A 84 -12.84 -10.40 4.96
N GLN A 85 -12.33 -10.18 6.17
CA GLN A 85 -12.67 -9.04 7.02
C GLN A 85 -12.17 -7.70 6.44
N THR A 86 -11.26 -7.74 5.46
CA THR A 86 -10.77 -6.54 4.76
C THR A 86 -11.69 -6.09 3.63
N LEU A 87 -12.65 -6.93 3.21
CA LEU A 87 -13.59 -6.57 2.14
C LEU A 87 -14.53 -5.45 2.59
N GLY A 88 -14.83 -4.56 1.67
CA GLY A 88 -15.66 -3.38 1.94
C GLY A 88 -14.96 -2.27 2.71
N ARG A 89 -13.64 -2.35 2.90
CA ARG A 89 -12.87 -1.46 3.75
C ARG A 89 -11.81 -0.68 2.95
N ILE A 90 -11.43 0.46 3.51
CA ILE A 90 -10.35 1.31 2.97
C ILE A 90 -9.19 1.32 3.96
N PHE A 91 -7.99 1.02 3.45
CA PHE A 91 -6.77 1.00 4.25
C PHE A 91 -5.74 2.00 3.72
N ASN A 92 -4.86 2.45 4.61
CA ASN A 92 -3.61 3.10 4.22
C ASN A 92 -2.52 2.05 3.91
N LEU A 93 -1.33 2.51 3.57
CA LEU A 93 -0.19 1.65 3.26
C LEU A 93 0.32 0.80 4.45
N LEU A 94 -0.01 1.20 5.68
CA LEU A 94 0.35 0.45 6.90
C LEU A 94 -0.73 -0.57 7.30
N GLY A 95 -1.81 -0.69 6.50
CA GLY A 95 -2.93 -1.56 6.81
C GLY A 95 -3.87 -1.03 7.91
N GLU A 96 -3.82 0.26 8.20
CA GLU A 96 -4.74 0.92 9.11
C GLU A 96 -6.00 1.35 8.36
N ALA A 97 -7.17 1.11 8.96
CA ALA A 97 -8.43 1.50 8.36
C ALA A 97 -8.61 3.02 8.38
N VAL A 98 -8.91 3.61 7.21
CA VAL A 98 -9.11 5.06 7.03
C VAL A 98 -10.54 5.41 6.65
N ASP A 99 -11.46 4.46 6.74
CA ASP A 99 -12.88 4.60 6.39
C ASP A 99 -13.76 5.03 7.58
N ASN A 100 -13.17 5.56 8.66
CA ASN A 100 -13.84 5.94 9.91
C ASN A 100 -14.59 4.79 10.61
N LYS A 101 -14.26 3.55 10.30
CA LYS A 101 -14.77 2.36 10.97
C LYS A 101 -13.68 1.75 11.85
N PRO A 102 -14.02 0.94 12.87
CA PRO A 102 -13.03 0.25 13.68
C PRO A 102 -12.09 -0.61 12.82
N GLN A 103 -10.84 -0.75 13.27
CA GLN A 103 -9.89 -1.65 12.63
C GLN A 103 -10.47 -3.06 12.59
N PRO A 104 -10.46 -3.75 11.44
CA PRO A 104 -10.95 -5.12 11.38
C PRO A 104 -10.04 -6.05 12.16
N GLU A 105 -10.64 -6.93 12.95
CA GLU A 105 -9.92 -8.01 13.60
C GLU A 105 -9.68 -9.12 12.57
N THR A 106 -8.43 -9.31 12.19
CA THR A 106 -8.01 -10.37 11.27
C THR A 106 -7.16 -11.39 12.01
N GLU A 107 -7.34 -12.66 11.68
CA GLU A 107 -6.57 -13.75 12.27
C GLU A 107 -5.09 -13.70 11.85
N GLU A 108 -4.85 -13.20 10.63
CA GLU A 108 -3.51 -13.15 10.04
C GLU A 108 -3.14 -11.75 9.59
N LYS A 109 -1.84 -11.46 9.65
CA LYS A 109 -1.20 -10.31 9.02
C LYS A 109 -0.06 -10.80 8.15
N TRP A 110 0.02 -10.31 6.93
CA TRP A 110 1.08 -10.66 5.99
C TRP A 110 2.06 -9.52 5.81
N GLU A 111 3.31 -9.90 5.63
CA GLU A 111 4.35 -8.94 5.25
C GLU A 111 4.11 -8.45 3.83
N ILE A 112 4.33 -7.14 3.60
CA ILE A 112 4.16 -6.53 2.27
C ILE A 112 5.26 -7.01 1.29
N HIS A 113 6.45 -7.33 1.81
CA HIS A 113 7.56 -7.88 1.04
C HIS A 113 7.55 -9.41 1.13
N ARG A 114 6.85 -10.03 0.17
CA ARG A 114 6.77 -11.49 0.05
C ARG A 114 7.54 -11.97 -1.17
N PRO A 115 8.22 -13.12 -1.08
CA PRO A 115 8.82 -13.74 -2.25
C PRO A 115 7.75 -14.10 -3.28
N ALA A 116 8.14 -14.08 -4.56
CA ALA A 116 7.27 -14.57 -5.62
C ALA A 116 7.02 -16.09 -5.43
N PRO A 117 5.86 -16.60 -5.92
CA PRO A 117 5.59 -18.03 -5.93
C PRO A 117 6.71 -18.80 -6.64
N SER A 118 7.06 -19.99 -6.11
CA SER A 118 8.02 -20.87 -6.75
C SER A 118 7.52 -21.33 -8.13
N PHE A 119 8.41 -21.82 -8.97
CA PHE A 119 8.04 -22.31 -10.29
C PHE A 119 7.01 -23.47 -10.21
N GLU A 120 7.11 -24.30 -9.18
CA GLU A 120 6.22 -25.45 -8.95
C GLU A 120 4.80 -25.02 -8.56
N GLU A 121 4.65 -23.85 -7.92
CA GLU A 121 3.36 -23.29 -7.51
C GLU A 121 2.66 -22.53 -8.65
N GLN A 122 3.35 -22.30 -9.76
CA GLN A 122 2.79 -21.56 -10.88
C GLN A 122 1.94 -22.45 -11.77
N GLU A 123 0.72 -22.01 -12.10
CA GLU A 123 -0.16 -22.70 -13.01
C GLU A 123 0.35 -22.56 -14.47
N GLY A 124 0.62 -23.68 -15.12
CA GLY A 124 1.17 -23.72 -16.49
C GLY A 124 0.14 -23.49 -17.60
N SER A 125 -1.16 -23.40 -17.30
CA SER A 125 -2.22 -23.28 -18.29
C SER A 125 -2.53 -21.82 -18.63
N THR A 126 -2.51 -21.49 -19.93
CA THR A 126 -2.92 -20.17 -20.41
C THR A 126 -4.42 -20.17 -20.63
N GLN A 127 -5.16 -19.48 -19.77
CA GLN A 127 -6.60 -19.28 -19.88
C GLN A 127 -6.92 -17.81 -20.16
N VAL A 128 -7.87 -17.57 -21.04
CA VAL A 128 -8.38 -16.22 -21.30
C VAL A 128 -9.35 -15.82 -20.18
N LEU A 129 -9.24 -14.59 -19.71
CA LEU A 129 -10.18 -13.96 -18.80
C LEU A 129 -11.21 -13.19 -19.63
N GLU A 130 -12.45 -13.67 -19.64
CA GLU A 130 -13.55 -12.94 -20.26
C GLU A 130 -13.91 -11.74 -19.39
N THR A 131 -13.63 -10.54 -19.91
CA THR A 131 -13.84 -9.28 -19.18
C THR A 131 -15.26 -8.74 -19.29
N GLY A 132 -16.01 -9.18 -20.31
CA GLY A 132 -17.32 -8.64 -20.66
C GLY A 132 -17.25 -7.31 -21.44
N ILE A 133 -16.06 -6.80 -21.68
CA ILE A 133 -15.83 -5.59 -22.48
C ILE A 133 -15.47 -6.01 -23.89
N LYS A 134 -16.41 -5.86 -24.82
CA LYS A 134 -16.32 -6.38 -26.20
C LYS A 134 -15.02 -6.04 -26.90
N VAL A 135 -14.56 -4.79 -26.80
CA VAL A 135 -13.34 -4.35 -27.48
C VAL A 135 -12.09 -5.02 -26.89
N VAL A 136 -12.07 -5.25 -25.58
CA VAL A 136 -10.97 -5.95 -24.90
C VAL A 136 -10.97 -7.42 -25.31
N ASP A 137 -12.11 -8.09 -25.15
CA ASP A 137 -12.20 -9.54 -25.38
C ASP A 137 -11.95 -9.94 -26.83
N LEU A 138 -12.29 -9.05 -27.82
CA LEU A 138 -12.09 -9.31 -29.24
C LEU A 138 -10.71 -8.90 -29.77
N ILE A 139 -10.15 -7.79 -29.29
CA ILE A 139 -8.94 -7.20 -29.90
C ILE A 139 -7.70 -7.45 -29.06
N ALA A 140 -7.83 -7.41 -27.73
CA ALA A 140 -6.72 -7.55 -26.80
C ALA A 140 -7.13 -8.39 -25.56
N PRO A 141 -7.44 -9.68 -25.74
CA PRO A 141 -7.95 -10.52 -24.68
C PRO A 141 -6.95 -10.64 -23.53
N TYR A 142 -7.47 -10.60 -22.30
CA TYR A 142 -6.66 -10.70 -21.10
C TYR A 142 -6.45 -12.17 -20.73
N LEU A 143 -5.26 -12.47 -20.21
CA LEU A 143 -4.94 -13.78 -19.70
C LEU A 143 -5.11 -13.79 -18.18
N LYS A 144 -5.66 -14.87 -17.63
CA LYS A 144 -5.69 -15.08 -16.19
C LYS A 144 -4.26 -15.14 -15.65
N GLY A 145 -4.00 -14.42 -14.54
CA GLY A 145 -2.66 -14.28 -13.99
C GLY A 145 -1.73 -13.32 -14.75
N GLY A 146 -2.21 -12.72 -15.85
CA GLY A 146 -1.45 -11.74 -16.65
C GLY A 146 -1.33 -10.37 -15.97
N LYS A 147 -0.35 -9.60 -16.41
CA LYS A 147 -0.16 -8.19 -16.05
C LYS A 147 -0.57 -7.33 -17.25
N ILE A 148 -1.52 -6.41 -17.02
CA ILE A 148 -2.12 -5.61 -18.07
C ILE A 148 -1.91 -4.14 -17.75
N GLY A 149 -1.43 -3.36 -18.72
CA GLY A 149 -1.24 -1.93 -18.59
C GLY A 149 -2.29 -1.15 -19.39
N LEU A 150 -3.01 -0.23 -18.74
CA LEU A 150 -3.92 0.72 -19.36
C LEU A 150 -3.25 2.10 -19.36
N PHE A 151 -2.81 2.55 -20.53
CA PHE A 151 -2.12 3.82 -20.69
C PHE A 151 -3.03 4.83 -21.39
N GLY A 152 -2.99 6.08 -20.92
CA GLY A 152 -3.75 7.16 -21.54
C GLY A 152 -3.63 8.46 -20.76
N GLY A 153 -3.93 9.58 -21.38
CA GLY A 153 -4.00 10.89 -20.75
C GLY A 153 -5.10 11.00 -19.69
N ALA A 154 -5.27 12.19 -19.12
CA ALA A 154 -6.38 12.47 -18.22
C ALA A 154 -7.73 12.45 -18.97
N GLY A 155 -8.79 11.97 -18.33
CA GLY A 155 -10.15 12.02 -18.86
C GLY A 155 -10.47 11.02 -19.99
N VAL A 156 -9.62 10.05 -20.28
CA VAL A 156 -9.84 9.06 -21.35
C VAL A 156 -10.60 7.79 -20.88
N GLY A 157 -11.14 7.78 -19.68
CA GLY A 157 -11.99 6.69 -19.18
C GLY A 157 -11.25 5.51 -18.57
N LYS A 158 -9.96 5.64 -18.18
CA LYS A 158 -9.23 4.55 -17.52
C LYS A 158 -9.93 4.03 -16.25
N THR A 159 -10.38 4.94 -15.39
CA THR A 159 -11.09 4.59 -14.15
C THR A 159 -12.41 3.88 -14.45
N VAL A 160 -13.14 4.31 -15.47
CA VAL A 160 -14.40 3.66 -15.90
C VAL A 160 -14.15 2.22 -16.35
N LEU A 161 -13.08 1.98 -17.11
CA LEU A 161 -12.70 0.62 -17.53
C LEU A 161 -12.33 -0.25 -16.32
N ILE A 162 -11.58 0.29 -15.36
CA ILE A 162 -11.19 -0.44 -14.13
C ILE A 162 -12.44 -0.79 -13.33
N MET A 163 -13.37 0.15 -13.16
CA MET A 163 -14.63 -0.06 -12.45
C MET A 163 -15.47 -1.16 -13.12
N GLU A 164 -15.57 -1.13 -14.42
CA GLU A 164 -16.31 -2.15 -15.19
C GLU A 164 -15.66 -3.55 -15.06
N LEU A 165 -14.33 -3.62 -15.10
CA LEU A 165 -13.59 -4.86 -14.86
C LEU A 165 -13.86 -5.43 -13.47
N ILE A 166 -13.78 -4.61 -12.43
CA ILE A 166 -14.06 -5.00 -11.05
C ILE A 166 -15.50 -5.48 -10.92
N ASN A 167 -16.45 -4.75 -11.49
CA ASN A 167 -17.87 -5.10 -11.47
C ASN A 167 -18.13 -6.46 -12.14
N ASN A 168 -17.55 -6.68 -13.31
CA ASN A 168 -17.75 -7.92 -14.07
C ASN A 168 -17.08 -9.11 -13.37
N ILE A 169 -15.88 -8.94 -12.83
CA ILE A 169 -15.21 -9.97 -12.03
C ILE A 169 -16.05 -10.34 -10.78
N ALA A 170 -16.58 -9.35 -10.09
CA ALA A 170 -17.38 -9.58 -8.90
C ALA A 170 -18.73 -10.26 -9.20
N LYS A 171 -19.40 -9.88 -10.29
CA LYS A 171 -20.74 -10.40 -10.63
C LYS A 171 -20.70 -11.71 -11.41
N GLN A 172 -19.82 -11.82 -12.40
CA GLN A 172 -19.82 -12.97 -13.33
C GLN A 172 -18.90 -14.09 -12.85
N HIS A 173 -17.76 -13.75 -12.26
CA HIS A 173 -16.76 -14.74 -11.83
C HIS A 173 -16.79 -14.99 -10.31
N GLY A 174 -17.59 -14.25 -9.54
CA GLY A 174 -17.63 -14.36 -8.08
C GLY A 174 -16.28 -14.01 -7.40
N GLY A 175 -15.40 -13.34 -8.13
CA GLY A 175 -14.05 -12.98 -7.70
C GLY A 175 -14.04 -11.84 -6.68
N LEU A 176 -12.90 -11.72 -6.01
CA LEU A 176 -12.60 -10.62 -5.12
C LEU A 176 -11.61 -9.67 -5.81
N SER A 177 -11.71 -8.39 -5.49
CA SER A 177 -10.86 -7.36 -6.07
C SER A 177 -10.10 -6.60 -4.99
N VAL A 178 -8.88 -6.22 -5.28
CA VAL A 178 -8.12 -5.27 -4.48
C VAL A 178 -7.76 -4.10 -5.39
N PHE A 179 -8.23 -2.92 -5.03
CA PHE A 179 -7.88 -1.70 -5.75
C PHE A 179 -6.86 -0.91 -4.94
N THR A 180 -5.77 -0.51 -5.58
CA THR A 180 -4.74 0.32 -4.96
C THR A 180 -4.62 1.64 -5.70
N GLY A 181 -4.90 2.75 -5.00
CA GLY A 181 -4.71 4.11 -5.50
C GLY A 181 -3.37 4.67 -5.06
N VAL A 182 -2.50 4.99 -6.02
CA VAL A 182 -1.20 5.63 -5.75
C VAL A 182 -1.12 6.91 -6.57
N GLY A 183 -0.94 8.06 -5.90
CA GLY A 183 -0.88 9.35 -6.57
C GLY A 183 -2.24 9.85 -7.07
N GLU A 184 -3.33 9.24 -6.65
CA GLU A 184 -4.68 9.69 -6.94
C GLU A 184 -5.05 10.89 -6.07
N ARG A 185 -5.93 11.75 -6.58
CA ARG A 185 -6.46 12.87 -5.79
C ARG A 185 -7.46 12.34 -4.78
N THR A 186 -7.47 12.89 -3.56
CA THR A 186 -8.41 12.49 -2.50
C THR A 186 -9.86 12.51 -2.97
N ARG A 187 -10.23 13.48 -3.81
CA ARG A 187 -11.57 13.57 -4.39
C ARG A 187 -11.88 12.39 -5.29
N GLU A 188 -10.95 12.01 -6.20
CA GLU A 188 -11.13 10.88 -7.12
C GLU A 188 -11.24 9.56 -6.36
N GLY A 189 -10.47 9.41 -5.26
CA GLY A 189 -10.58 8.25 -4.38
C GLY A 189 -11.92 8.16 -3.66
N ASN A 190 -12.48 9.29 -3.23
CA ASN A 190 -13.80 9.33 -2.61
C ASN A 190 -14.93 9.08 -3.61
N ASP A 191 -14.84 9.66 -4.81
CA ASP A 191 -15.80 9.42 -5.89
C ASP A 191 -15.82 7.93 -6.26
N LEU A 192 -14.66 7.29 -6.37
CA LEU A 192 -14.52 5.86 -6.63
C LEU A 192 -15.19 5.00 -5.54
N TYR A 193 -14.98 5.34 -4.27
CA TYR A 193 -15.62 4.63 -3.16
C TYR A 193 -17.15 4.74 -3.21
N ASN A 194 -17.68 5.92 -3.51
CA ASN A 194 -19.12 6.13 -3.63
C ASN A 194 -19.70 5.34 -4.82
N GLU A 195 -19.06 5.38 -5.99
CA GLU A 195 -19.49 4.60 -7.16
C GLU A 195 -19.48 3.09 -6.89
N MET A 196 -18.44 2.57 -6.21
CA MET A 196 -18.39 1.16 -5.80
C MET A 196 -19.48 0.80 -4.79
N THR A 197 -19.83 1.73 -3.92
CA THR A 197 -20.91 1.53 -2.93
C THR A 197 -22.27 1.50 -3.59
N GLU A 198 -22.55 2.44 -4.50
CA GLU A 198 -23.81 2.50 -5.25
C GLU A 198 -24.01 1.28 -6.17
N SER A 199 -22.94 0.80 -6.78
CA SER A 199 -22.97 -0.41 -7.63
C SER A 199 -23.02 -1.73 -6.83
N GLY A 200 -22.82 -1.69 -5.51
CA GLY A 200 -22.79 -2.85 -4.63
C GLY A 200 -21.53 -3.72 -4.77
N VAL A 201 -20.53 -3.24 -5.49
CA VAL A 201 -19.28 -3.98 -5.73
C VAL A 201 -18.31 -3.87 -4.55
N ILE A 202 -18.50 -2.84 -3.73
CA ILE A 202 -17.63 -2.58 -2.57
C ILE A 202 -17.53 -3.80 -1.62
N GLU A 203 -18.60 -4.57 -1.44
CA GLU A 203 -18.64 -5.74 -0.56
C GLU A 203 -17.65 -6.86 -0.97
N LYS A 204 -17.19 -6.84 -2.23
CA LYS A 204 -16.22 -7.78 -2.79
C LYS A 204 -14.87 -7.14 -3.10
N THR A 205 -14.67 -5.90 -2.66
CA THR A 205 -13.49 -5.10 -2.99
C THR A 205 -12.82 -4.59 -1.72
N THR A 206 -11.50 -4.64 -1.67
CA THR A 206 -10.68 -3.96 -0.66
C THR A 206 -9.99 -2.79 -1.33
N LEU A 207 -10.01 -1.62 -0.70
CA LEU A 207 -9.35 -0.42 -1.19
C LEU A 207 -8.10 -0.13 -0.36
N VAL A 208 -6.98 0.15 -1.01
CA VAL A 208 -5.75 0.59 -0.36
C VAL A 208 -5.30 1.91 -0.99
N TYR A 209 -5.30 2.97 -0.21
CA TYR A 209 -4.87 4.29 -0.67
C TYR A 209 -3.48 4.63 -0.14
N GLY A 210 -2.50 4.61 -1.05
CA GLY A 210 -1.17 5.18 -0.83
C GLY A 210 -1.24 6.67 -1.11
N CYS A 211 -1.56 7.45 -0.09
CA CYS A 211 -1.81 8.87 -0.24
C CYS A 211 -0.53 9.67 -0.38
N LEU A 212 -0.08 9.92 -1.61
CA LEU A 212 0.90 10.97 -1.89
C LEU A 212 0.33 12.39 -1.67
N LEU A 213 -0.97 12.54 -1.55
CA LEU A 213 -1.66 13.83 -1.41
C LEU A 213 -1.57 14.44 -0.01
N TYR A 214 -1.21 13.65 0.99
CA TYR A 214 -1.01 14.16 2.35
C TYR A 214 0.36 14.79 2.58
N THR A 215 1.34 14.51 1.72
CA THR A 215 2.74 14.91 1.92
C THR A 215 3.23 15.96 0.92
N SER A 216 2.47 16.28 -0.12
CA SER A 216 2.85 17.27 -1.11
C SER A 216 1.61 17.97 -1.65
N PRO A 217 1.18 19.11 -1.06
CA PRO A 217 0.18 19.94 -1.71
C PRO A 217 0.69 20.30 -3.10
N SER A 218 -0.13 20.02 -4.12
CA SER A 218 0.19 20.44 -5.47
C SER A 218 0.37 21.95 -5.50
N PRO A 219 1.35 22.51 -6.24
CA PRO A 219 1.46 23.95 -6.44
C PRO A 219 0.14 24.61 -6.88
N ARG A 220 -0.77 23.86 -7.48
CA ARG A 220 -2.11 24.32 -7.86
C ARG A 220 -3.10 24.42 -6.69
N ASP A 221 -2.84 23.78 -5.57
CA ASP A 221 -3.70 23.83 -4.38
C ASP A 221 -3.38 25.02 -3.48
N THR A 222 -2.24 25.66 -3.71
CA THR A 222 -1.80 26.89 -3.02
C THR A 222 -2.24 28.18 -3.74
N GLU A 223 -2.83 28.10 -4.93
CA GLU A 223 -3.31 29.24 -5.72
C GLU A 223 -4.82 29.53 -5.56
N ARG A 224 -5.46 29.04 -4.48
CA ARG A 224 -6.87 29.33 -4.17
C ARG A 224 -7.03 30.01 -2.83
#